data_98032a8f260d2e6108cf8f4ca4d22b29
#
_entry.id   98032a8f260d2e6108cf8f4ca4d22b29
#
_cell.length_a   1.000
_cell.length_b   1.000
_cell.length_c   1.000
_cell.angle_alpha   90.00
_cell.angle_beta   90.00
_cell.angle_gamma   90.00
#
_symmetry.space_group_name_H-M   'P 1'
#
loop_
_entity.id
_entity.type
_entity.pdbx_description
1 polymer ?
#
loop_
_entity_poly.entity_id
_entity_poly.type
_entity_poly.pdbx_seq_one_letter_code
_entity_poly.pdbx_strand_id
1 'polypeptide(L)'
;YPNVNWIDETFKDRGVSNKYTIEFRGGGAKFRYYTMANLLTDKGFIKTPNANDGYSTQNMYSRANLRTNLDIDLTATTKLKLNLLGTLSESRIPGASVNLWDMIYSIPSAAFPVRTEDDSWGGSTTWAGTSNPVAQSQGAAYSKGHSRSLFADLTLSQDLSGLLKGLGANFRLAYDNYSNILE
;
A
#
# COMPACT_ATOMS: atom_id res chain seq x y z
N TYR A 1 7.48 16.48 -39.26
CA TYR A 1 8.02 15.68 -38.13
C TYR A 1 7.05 15.77 -36.98
N PRO A 2 6.78 14.67 -36.27
CA PRO A 2 5.99 14.71 -35.04
C PRO A 2 6.67 15.57 -33.98
N ASN A 3 5.88 16.08 -33.04
CA ASN A 3 6.36 16.79 -31.87
C ASN A 3 5.56 16.31 -30.67
N VAL A 4 5.98 15.16 -30.12
CA VAL A 4 5.26 14.45 -29.07
C VAL A 4 5.82 14.81 -27.71
N ASN A 5 4.98 15.29 -26.80
CA ASN A 5 5.31 15.38 -25.40
C ASN A 5 4.98 14.05 -24.72
N TRP A 6 5.97 13.17 -24.61
CA TRP A 6 5.79 11.82 -24.08
C TRP A 6 5.29 11.78 -22.63
N ILE A 7 5.61 12.80 -21.83
CA ILE A 7 5.11 12.93 -20.46
C ILE A 7 3.60 13.13 -20.48
N ASP A 8 3.15 14.14 -21.26
CA ASP A 8 1.72 14.50 -21.32
C ASP A 8 0.88 13.40 -21.98
N GLU A 9 1.46 12.63 -22.91
CA GLU A 9 0.76 11.51 -23.56
C GLU A 9 0.65 10.28 -22.67
N THR A 10 1.64 10.06 -21.80
CA THR A 10 1.70 8.87 -20.96
C THR A 10 1.06 9.08 -19.59
N PHE A 11 1.23 10.26 -19.00
CA PHE A 11 0.84 10.53 -17.63
C PHE A 11 -0.21 11.65 -17.51
N LYS A 12 -0.98 11.60 -16.44
CA LYS A 12 -1.83 12.70 -15.95
C LYS A 12 -0.98 13.63 -15.10
N ASP A 13 -1.39 14.88 -14.99
CA ASP A 13 -0.72 15.87 -14.14
C ASP A 13 -0.74 15.53 -12.65
N ARG A 14 -1.67 14.71 -12.22
CA ARG A 14 -1.91 14.42 -10.80
C ARG A 14 -2.25 12.96 -10.56
N GLY A 15 -1.66 12.40 -9.50
CA GLY A 15 -2.12 11.21 -8.81
C GLY A 15 -3.15 11.55 -7.73
N VAL A 16 -3.81 10.54 -7.19
CA VAL A 16 -4.80 10.70 -6.10
C VAL A 16 -4.38 9.85 -4.92
N SER A 17 -4.18 10.51 -3.78
CA SER A 17 -3.93 9.86 -2.50
C SER A 17 -5.03 10.24 -1.51
N ASN A 18 -5.64 9.25 -0.87
CA ASN A 18 -6.63 9.46 0.17
C ASN A 18 -6.19 8.77 1.44
N LYS A 19 -6.31 9.47 2.56
CA LYS A 19 -6.02 8.93 3.88
C LYS A 19 -7.20 9.22 4.81
N TYR A 20 -7.76 8.16 5.38
CA TYR A 20 -8.82 8.22 6.36
C TYR A 20 -8.31 7.65 7.67
N THR A 21 -8.58 8.34 8.77
CA THR A 21 -8.23 7.88 10.11
C THR A 21 -9.40 8.10 11.04
N ILE A 22 -9.77 7.05 11.77
CA ILE A 22 -10.80 7.10 12.80
C ILE A 22 -10.17 6.60 14.09
N GLU A 23 -10.39 7.33 15.18
CA GLU A 23 -9.87 7.00 16.49
C GLU A 23 -10.99 6.97 17.51
N PHE A 24 -10.95 5.95 18.36
CA PHE A 24 -11.82 5.81 19.52
C PHE A 24 -10.96 5.64 20.75
N ARG A 25 -11.24 6.42 21.77
CA ARG A 25 -10.60 6.31 23.07
C ARG A 25 -11.60 6.52 24.18
N GLY A 26 -11.41 5.79 25.23
CA GLY A 26 -12.30 5.90 26.38
C GLY A 26 -11.84 5.02 27.53
N GLY A 27 -12.58 5.05 28.58
CA GLY A 27 -12.32 4.23 29.73
C GLY A 27 -13.10 4.65 30.95
N GLY A 28 -12.95 3.87 32.00
CA GLY A 28 -13.52 4.07 33.30
C GLY A 28 -12.54 3.65 34.39
N ALA A 29 -13.06 3.43 35.60
CA ALA A 29 -12.23 3.10 36.74
C ALA A 29 -11.45 1.78 36.59
N LYS A 30 -11.97 0.83 35.78
CA LYS A 30 -11.39 -0.51 35.64
C LYS A 30 -10.84 -0.85 34.27
N PHE A 31 -11.09 -0.01 33.24
CA PHE A 31 -10.59 -0.28 31.90
C PHE A 31 -10.32 1.01 31.14
N ARG A 32 -9.36 0.95 30.23
CA ARG A 32 -9.04 2.01 29.29
C ARG A 32 -8.79 1.37 27.94
N TYR A 33 -9.26 2.02 26.88
CA TYR A 33 -9.03 1.55 25.52
C TYR A 33 -8.67 2.68 24.58
N TYR A 34 -7.91 2.33 23.58
CA TYR A 34 -7.63 3.13 22.40
C TYR A 34 -7.73 2.23 21.18
N THR A 35 -8.50 2.63 20.20
CA THR A 35 -8.60 1.94 18.90
C THR A 35 -8.48 2.95 17.79
N MET A 36 -7.63 2.66 16.81
CA MET A 36 -7.43 3.46 15.61
C MET A 36 -7.59 2.57 14.39
N ALA A 37 -8.41 2.99 13.43
CA ALA A 37 -8.48 2.44 12.10
C ALA A 37 -7.98 3.49 11.10
N ASN A 38 -7.08 3.08 10.20
CA ASN A 38 -6.52 3.94 9.17
C ASN A 38 -6.61 3.23 7.82
N LEU A 39 -7.10 3.94 6.81
CA LEU A 39 -7.12 3.51 5.42
C LEU A 39 -6.34 4.51 4.58
N LEU A 40 -5.36 4.03 3.84
CA LEU A 40 -4.61 4.77 2.83
C LEU A 40 -4.90 4.14 1.47
N THR A 41 -5.18 4.97 0.47
CA THR A 41 -5.30 4.54 -0.93
C THR A 41 -4.56 5.52 -1.82
N ASP A 42 -3.61 5.01 -2.60
CA ASP A 42 -2.84 5.76 -3.59
C ASP A 42 -3.15 5.23 -4.98
N LYS A 43 -3.44 6.12 -5.92
CA LYS A 43 -3.58 5.81 -7.34
C LYS A 43 -2.55 6.61 -8.11
N GLY A 44 -1.80 5.91 -8.95
CA GLY A 44 -0.83 6.52 -9.86
C GLY A 44 -1.49 7.39 -10.93
N PHE A 45 -0.70 7.84 -11.86
CA PHE A 45 -1.09 8.86 -12.84
C PHE A 45 -0.93 8.43 -14.30
N ILE A 46 -0.93 7.13 -14.60
CA ILE A 46 -1.05 6.65 -16.00
C ILE A 46 -2.33 7.20 -16.60
N LYS A 47 -2.24 7.77 -17.80
CA LYS A 47 -3.34 8.52 -18.45
C LYS A 47 -4.47 7.61 -18.89
N THR A 48 -4.16 6.48 -19.51
CA THR A 48 -5.11 5.51 -20.05
C THR A 48 -4.89 4.09 -19.51
N PRO A 49 -5.06 3.90 -18.19
CA PRO A 49 -4.71 2.63 -17.56
C PRO A 49 -5.70 1.49 -17.86
N ASN A 50 -6.88 1.81 -18.38
CA ASN A 50 -7.97 0.86 -18.65
C ASN A 50 -8.16 0.63 -20.16
N ALA A 51 -7.07 0.72 -20.93
CA ALA A 51 -7.12 0.47 -22.37
C ALA A 51 -7.34 -1.01 -22.71
N ASN A 52 -7.13 -1.92 -21.76
CA ASN A 52 -7.29 -3.35 -21.94
C ASN A 52 -8.60 -3.84 -21.31
N ASP A 53 -9.22 -4.83 -21.96
CA ASP A 53 -10.39 -5.51 -21.42
C ASP A 53 -9.99 -6.35 -20.19
N GLY A 54 -10.66 -6.09 -19.08
CA GLY A 54 -10.58 -6.92 -17.87
C GLY A 54 -9.49 -6.55 -16.87
N TYR A 55 -8.55 -5.64 -17.18
CA TYR A 55 -7.55 -5.20 -16.20
C TYR A 55 -7.08 -3.75 -16.40
N SER A 56 -6.52 -3.18 -15.34
CA SER A 56 -5.95 -1.83 -15.34
C SER A 56 -4.44 -1.90 -15.14
N THR A 57 -3.69 -1.13 -15.92
CA THR A 57 -2.24 -0.95 -15.77
C THR A 57 -1.87 0.16 -14.79
N GLN A 58 -2.83 0.73 -14.05
CA GLN A 58 -2.55 1.77 -13.07
C GLN A 58 -1.75 1.22 -11.87
N ASN A 59 -0.73 1.98 -11.46
CA ASN A 59 -0.15 1.79 -10.13
C ASN A 59 -1.21 2.07 -9.06
N MET A 60 -1.40 1.13 -8.16
CA MET A 60 -2.31 1.27 -7.03
C MET A 60 -1.65 0.71 -5.77
N TYR A 61 -1.83 1.42 -4.68
CA TYR A 61 -1.46 0.95 -3.36
C TYR A 61 -2.60 1.23 -2.39
N SER A 62 -2.97 0.24 -1.61
CA SER A 62 -3.91 0.42 -0.51
C SER A 62 -3.37 -0.23 0.76
N ARG A 63 -3.61 0.41 1.90
CA ARG A 63 -3.22 -0.11 3.19
C ARG A 63 -4.28 0.20 4.23
N ALA A 64 -4.76 -0.83 4.91
CA ALA A 64 -5.60 -0.73 6.08
C ALA A 64 -4.81 -1.13 7.33
N ASN A 65 -4.84 -0.29 8.35
CA ASN A 65 -4.26 -0.57 9.66
C ASN A 65 -5.37 -0.54 10.72
N LEU A 66 -5.34 -1.51 11.62
CA LEU A 66 -6.14 -1.51 12.83
C LEU A 66 -5.20 -1.64 14.03
N ARG A 67 -5.24 -0.68 14.93
CA ARG A 67 -4.49 -0.71 16.18
C ARG A 67 -5.46 -0.65 17.35
N THR A 68 -5.30 -1.53 18.30
CA THR A 68 -6.09 -1.56 19.53
C THR A 68 -5.18 -1.77 20.74
N ASN A 69 -5.32 -0.91 21.73
CA ASN A 69 -4.68 -1.05 23.04
C ASN A 69 -5.80 -1.12 24.07
N LEU A 70 -5.73 -2.08 24.97
CA LEU A 70 -6.70 -2.31 26.02
C LEU A 70 -5.97 -2.58 27.35
N ASP A 71 -6.26 -1.76 28.35
CA ASP A 71 -5.80 -1.93 29.72
C ASP A 71 -7.01 -2.24 30.59
N ILE A 72 -6.97 -3.35 31.34
CA ILE A 72 -8.05 -3.79 32.23
C ILE A 72 -7.46 -4.06 33.63
N ASP A 73 -8.03 -3.44 34.64
CA ASP A 73 -7.82 -3.76 36.01
C ASP A 73 -8.81 -4.89 36.41
N LEU A 74 -8.38 -6.17 36.28
CA LEU A 74 -9.22 -7.33 36.57
C LEU A 74 -9.58 -7.39 38.06
N THR A 75 -8.59 -7.10 38.89
CA THR A 75 -8.73 -6.95 40.37
C THR A 75 -7.89 -5.76 40.82
N ALA A 76 -7.90 -5.44 42.10
CA ALA A 76 -7.02 -4.43 42.69
C ALA A 76 -5.52 -4.77 42.50
N THR A 77 -5.19 -6.05 42.35
CA THR A 77 -3.81 -6.55 42.24
C THR A 77 -3.47 -7.16 40.89
N THR A 78 -4.47 -7.36 40.00
CA THR A 78 -4.28 -8.04 38.72
C THR A 78 -4.63 -7.11 37.58
N LYS A 79 -3.70 -6.91 36.66
CA LYS A 79 -3.88 -6.06 35.46
C LYS A 79 -3.62 -6.87 34.17
N LEU A 80 -4.45 -6.64 33.19
CA LEU A 80 -4.32 -7.20 31.86
C LEU A 80 -4.10 -6.06 30.85
N LYS A 81 -3.08 -6.19 30.00
CA LYS A 81 -2.84 -5.31 28.87
C LYS A 81 -2.87 -6.12 27.58
N LEU A 82 -3.61 -5.63 26.60
CA LEU A 82 -3.66 -6.20 25.26
C LEU A 82 -3.30 -5.12 24.25
N ASN A 83 -2.32 -5.40 23.42
CA ASN A 83 -1.96 -4.56 22.27
C ASN A 83 -2.09 -5.39 21.00
N LEU A 84 -2.84 -4.86 20.04
CA LEU A 84 -3.03 -5.46 18.72
C LEU A 84 -2.66 -4.45 17.65
N LEU A 85 -1.95 -4.91 16.61
CA LEU A 85 -1.70 -4.15 15.40
C LEU A 85 -1.87 -5.09 14.20
N GLY A 86 -2.91 -4.86 13.44
CA GLY A 86 -3.17 -5.53 12.17
C GLY A 86 -2.90 -4.59 10.99
N THR A 87 -2.23 -5.07 9.97
CA THR A 87 -2.01 -4.35 8.71
C THR A 87 -2.37 -5.26 7.55
N LEU A 88 -3.17 -4.72 6.62
CA LEU A 88 -3.44 -5.32 5.32
C LEU A 88 -2.97 -4.33 4.26
N SER A 89 -2.21 -4.78 3.28
CA SER A 89 -1.87 -3.95 2.13
C SER A 89 -2.00 -4.72 0.84
N GLU A 90 -2.41 -3.98 -0.18
CA GLU A 90 -2.48 -4.44 -1.56
C GLU A 90 -1.70 -3.47 -2.42
N SER A 91 -0.85 -3.99 -3.29
CA SER A 91 -0.14 -3.23 -4.31
C SER A 91 -0.45 -3.81 -5.68
N ARG A 92 -0.65 -2.95 -6.66
CA ARG A 92 -0.70 -3.30 -8.07
C ARG A 92 0.32 -2.46 -8.80
N ILE A 93 1.22 -3.10 -9.51
CA ILE A 93 2.30 -2.46 -10.24
C ILE A 93 2.17 -2.91 -11.70
N PRO A 94 2.29 -1.99 -12.69
CA PRO A 94 2.37 -2.40 -14.09
C PRO A 94 3.46 -3.43 -14.29
N GLY A 95 3.17 -4.47 -15.04
CA GLY A 95 4.11 -5.57 -15.33
C GLY A 95 5.16 -5.23 -16.38
N ALA A 96 5.28 -3.95 -16.79
CA ALA A 96 6.31 -3.53 -17.74
C ALA A 96 7.70 -3.79 -17.15
N SER A 97 8.48 -4.59 -17.83
CA SER A 97 9.88 -4.82 -17.51
C SER A 97 10.76 -3.60 -17.80
N VAL A 98 10.20 -2.57 -18.38
CA VAL A 98 10.88 -1.34 -18.81
C VAL A 98 10.43 -0.17 -17.93
N ASN A 99 11.41 0.59 -17.43
CA ASN A 99 11.13 1.80 -16.70
C ASN A 99 10.54 2.86 -17.66
N LEU A 100 9.26 3.18 -17.49
CA LEU A 100 8.57 4.17 -18.34
C LEU A 100 9.25 5.55 -18.30
N TRP A 101 9.84 5.93 -17.17
CA TRP A 101 10.55 7.20 -17.03
C TRP A 101 11.80 7.25 -17.89
N ASP A 102 12.64 6.22 -17.83
CA ASP A 102 13.85 6.15 -18.66
C ASP A 102 13.48 6.18 -20.16
N MET A 103 12.41 5.50 -20.53
CA MET A 103 11.90 5.47 -21.88
C MET A 103 11.46 6.87 -22.35
N ILE A 104 10.66 7.57 -21.55
CA ILE A 104 10.14 8.91 -21.85
C ILE A 104 11.27 9.92 -22.04
N TYR A 105 12.29 9.86 -21.19
CA TYR A 105 13.42 10.79 -21.28
C TYR A 105 14.43 10.43 -22.36
N SER A 106 14.46 9.20 -22.84
CA SER A 106 15.39 8.76 -23.87
C SER A 106 14.88 8.92 -25.30
N ILE A 107 13.54 9.05 -25.49
CA ILE A 107 12.94 9.15 -26.82
C ILE A 107 12.72 10.62 -27.19
N PRO A 108 13.37 11.12 -28.27
CA PRO A 108 13.14 12.48 -28.77
C PRO A 108 11.67 12.70 -29.18
N SER A 109 11.15 13.90 -28.98
CA SER A 109 9.79 14.27 -29.36
C SER A 109 9.49 14.11 -30.87
N ALA A 110 10.53 14.20 -31.70
CA ALA A 110 10.44 14.07 -33.13
C ALA A 110 10.69 12.66 -33.67
N ALA A 111 10.90 11.67 -32.80
CA ALA A 111 11.28 10.33 -33.21
C ALA A 111 10.19 9.61 -34.02
N PHE A 112 8.95 9.63 -33.55
CA PHE A 112 7.75 9.06 -34.20
C PHE A 112 6.47 9.59 -33.52
N PRO A 113 5.29 9.48 -34.17
CA PRO A 113 4.02 9.84 -33.55
C PRO A 113 3.58 8.78 -32.54
N VAL A 114 2.64 9.11 -31.65
CA VAL A 114 2.04 8.11 -30.73
C VAL A 114 1.35 7.02 -31.50
N ARG A 115 0.55 7.40 -32.52
CA ARG A 115 -0.14 6.51 -33.46
C ARG A 115 0.16 6.94 -34.88
N THR A 116 0.23 5.98 -35.77
CA THR A 116 0.33 6.19 -37.23
C THR A 116 -1.06 6.43 -37.82
N GLU A 117 -1.14 6.76 -39.09
CA GLU A 117 -2.41 7.05 -39.79
C GLU A 117 -3.37 5.83 -39.82
N ASP A 118 -2.84 4.63 -39.77
CA ASP A 118 -3.59 3.38 -39.72
C ASP A 118 -3.90 2.91 -38.28
N ASP A 119 -3.72 3.81 -37.30
CA ASP A 119 -3.94 3.56 -35.84
C ASP A 119 -2.99 2.54 -35.23
N SER A 120 -1.92 2.16 -35.89
CA SER A 120 -0.87 1.35 -35.33
C SER A 120 0.00 2.18 -34.35
N TRP A 121 0.68 1.51 -33.43
CA TRP A 121 1.61 2.19 -32.53
C TRP A 121 2.81 2.75 -33.30
N GLY A 122 3.11 4.02 -33.08
CA GLY A 122 4.28 4.65 -33.67
C GLY A 122 5.57 4.00 -33.21
N GLY A 123 6.52 3.94 -34.10
CA GLY A 123 7.84 3.39 -33.90
C GLY A 123 8.78 3.72 -35.07
N SER A 124 10.01 3.33 -34.97
CA SER A 124 11.00 3.48 -36.04
C SER A 124 12.02 2.33 -36.01
N THR A 125 12.88 2.26 -37.03
CA THR A 125 13.97 1.27 -37.04
C THR A 125 14.98 1.46 -35.93
N THR A 126 15.18 2.70 -35.48
CA THR A 126 16.04 3.05 -34.34
C THR A 126 15.31 2.83 -33.01
N TRP A 127 14.02 3.13 -32.98
CA TRP A 127 13.14 3.04 -31.81
C TRP A 127 12.05 2.03 -32.14
N ALA A 128 12.26 0.76 -31.84
CA ALA A 128 11.27 -0.27 -32.08
C ALA A 128 9.91 0.05 -31.43
N GLY A 129 8.81 -0.47 -31.97
CA GLY A 129 7.45 -0.19 -31.49
C GLY A 129 7.27 -0.46 -29.98
N THR A 130 8.02 -1.42 -29.42
CA THR A 130 8.07 -1.69 -27.98
C THR A 130 8.66 -0.54 -27.14
N SER A 131 9.33 0.40 -27.77
CA SER A 131 9.88 1.60 -27.12
C SER A 131 8.88 2.76 -27.01
N ASN A 132 7.67 2.63 -27.57
CA ASN A 132 6.62 3.65 -27.43
C ASN A 132 6.09 3.68 -26.00
N PRO A 133 6.31 4.78 -25.22
CA PRO A 133 5.95 4.83 -23.81
C PRO A 133 4.44 4.67 -23.56
N VAL A 134 3.61 5.23 -24.45
CA VAL A 134 2.15 5.14 -24.35
C VAL A 134 1.70 3.70 -24.58
N ALA A 135 2.25 3.03 -25.60
CA ALA A 135 1.97 1.62 -25.85
C ALA A 135 2.37 0.75 -24.66
N GLN A 136 3.55 0.97 -24.09
CA GLN A 136 4.02 0.24 -22.92
C GLN A 136 3.16 0.50 -21.68
N SER A 137 2.71 1.74 -21.47
CA SER A 137 1.85 2.09 -20.35
C SER A 137 0.47 1.41 -20.42
N GLN A 138 0.00 1.08 -21.62
CA GLN A 138 -1.29 0.44 -21.85
C GLN A 138 -1.17 -1.09 -22.00
N GLY A 139 -0.13 -1.57 -22.66
CA GLY A 139 0.04 -2.97 -23.01
C GLY A 139 0.70 -3.83 -21.92
N ALA A 140 1.28 -3.21 -20.89
CA ALA A 140 1.91 -3.95 -19.81
C ALA A 140 0.87 -4.72 -18.98
N ALA A 141 1.13 -5.99 -18.72
CA ALA A 141 0.41 -6.74 -17.69
C ALA A 141 0.58 -6.08 -16.31
N TYR A 142 0.09 -6.67 -15.27
CA TYR A 142 0.30 -6.18 -13.90
C TYR A 142 0.77 -7.31 -12.99
N SER A 143 1.46 -6.92 -11.93
CA SER A 143 1.77 -7.77 -10.78
C SER A 143 0.96 -7.27 -9.59
N LYS A 144 0.35 -8.19 -8.85
CA LYS A 144 -0.47 -7.88 -7.69
C LYS A 144 0.15 -8.48 -6.44
N GLY A 145 0.46 -7.63 -5.48
CA GLY A 145 1.01 -8.03 -4.19
C GLY A 145 -0.01 -7.85 -3.07
N HIS A 146 -0.14 -8.86 -2.22
CA HIS A 146 -0.92 -8.80 -1.00
C HIS A 146 -0.02 -9.06 0.18
N SER A 147 -0.02 -8.18 1.16
CA SER A 147 0.65 -8.46 2.44
C SER A 147 -0.28 -8.24 3.62
N ARG A 148 -0.07 -9.05 4.62
CA ARG A 148 -0.77 -8.96 5.89
C ARG A 148 0.20 -9.17 7.04
N SER A 149 0.02 -8.40 8.10
CA SER A 149 0.72 -8.61 9.35
C SER A 149 -0.23 -8.49 10.53
N LEU A 150 0.03 -9.28 11.54
CA LEU A 150 -0.67 -9.22 12.81
C LEU A 150 0.37 -9.33 13.94
N PHE A 151 0.40 -8.31 14.78
CA PHE A 151 1.17 -8.29 16.02
C PHE A 151 0.19 -8.24 17.17
N ALA A 152 0.35 -9.17 18.11
CA ALA A 152 -0.44 -9.24 19.31
C ALA A 152 0.47 -9.38 20.53
N ASP A 153 0.19 -8.61 21.56
CA ASP A 153 0.92 -8.65 22.82
C ASP A 153 -0.07 -8.65 23.98
N LEU A 154 0.00 -9.66 24.80
CA LEU A 154 -0.80 -9.83 26.00
C LEU A 154 0.12 -9.83 27.22
N THR A 155 -0.10 -8.93 28.14
CA THR A 155 0.64 -8.87 29.40
C THR A 155 -0.33 -8.99 30.58
N LEU A 156 -0.12 -9.98 31.42
CA LEU A 156 -0.79 -10.16 32.70
C LEU A 156 0.19 -9.80 33.81
N SER A 157 -0.18 -8.81 34.63
CA SER A 157 0.63 -8.36 35.77
C SER A 157 -0.11 -8.65 37.07
N GLN A 158 0.58 -9.26 38.04
CA GLN A 158 0.07 -9.56 39.34
C GLN A 158 0.93 -8.91 40.42
N ASP A 159 0.34 -8.07 41.25
CA ASP A 159 0.96 -7.56 42.47
C ASP A 159 0.84 -8.61 43.55
N LEU A 160 1.98 -9.03 44.09
CA LEU A 160 2.14 -10.02 45.14
C LEU A 160 2.65 -9.39 46.44
N SER A 161 2.50 -8.07 46.60
CA SER A 161 2.96 -7.33 47.79
C SER A 161 2.30 -7.81 49.08
N GLY A 162 1.17 -8.50 48.97
CA GLY A 162 0.53 -9.21 50.13
C GLY A 162 1.32 -10.41 50.67
N LEU A 163 2.20 -11.01 49.84
CA LEU A 163 3.10 -12.09 50.22
C LEU A 163 4.47 -11.53 50.67
N LEU A 164 5.04 -10.63 49.87
CA LEU A 164 6.31 -9.99 50.16
C LEU A 164 6.30 -8.57 49.58
N LYS A 165 6.61 -7.59 50.41
CA LYS A 165 6.59 -6.17 50.05
C LYS A 165 7.44 -5.89 48.77
N GLY A 166 6.80 -5.36 47.76
CA GLY A 166 7.45 -5.04 46.50
C GLY A 166 7.57 -6.21 45.52
N LEU A 167 7.05 -7.40 45.85
CA LEU A 167 7.02 -8.54 44.94
C LEU A 167 5.91 -8.33 43.88
N GLY A 168 6.22 -8.65 42.66
CA GLY A 168 5.25 -8.69 41.52
C GLY A 168 5.65 -9.77 40.51
N ALA A 169 4.68 -10.27 39.78
CA ALA A 169 4.87 -11.23 38.70
C ALA A 169 4.26 -10.68 37.41
N ASN A 170 4.95 -10.89 36.28
CA ASN A 170 4.47 -10.55 34.96
C ASN A 170 4.56 -11.77 34.04
N PHE A 171 3.47 -12.04 33.34
CA PHE A 171 3.43 -13.02 32.27
C PHE A 171 3.15 -12.26 30.96
N ARG A 172 3.97 -12.49 29.92
CA ARG A 172 3.80 -11.88 28.62
C ARG A 172 3.75 -12.95 27.53
N LEU A 173 2.75 -12.82 26.66
CA LEU A 173 2.60 -13.61 25.45
C LEU A 173 2.62 -12.65 24.27
N ALA A 174 3.51 -12.90 23.32
CA ALA A 174 3.57 -12.16 22.07
C ALA A 174 3.34 -13.10 20.88
N TYR A 175 2.64 -12.60 19.87
CA TYR A 175 2.38 -13.31 18.62
C TYR A 175 2.66 -12.38 17.46
N ASP A 176 3.50 -12.82 16.54
CA ASP A 176 3.83 -12.13 15.31
C ASP A 176 3.52 -13.03 14.11
N ASN A 177 2.80 -12.48 13.14
CA ASN A 177 2.55 -13.16 11.87
C ASN A 177 2.71 -12.18 10.73
N TYR A 178 3.43 -12.61 9.70
CA TYR A 178 3.56 -11.87 8.44
C TYR A 178 3.36 -12.83 7.28
N SER A 179 2.59 -12.41 6.29
CA SER A 179 2.40 -13.14 5.03
C SER A 179 2.45 -12.16 3.86
N ASN A 180 3.14 -12.55 2.81
CA ASN A 180 3.20 -11.82 1.54
C ASN A 180 2.93 -12.80 0.40
N ILE A 181 2.02 -12.42 -0.51
CA ILE A 181 1.65 -13.18 -1.70
C ILE A 181 1.83 -12.26 -2.88
N LEU A 182 2.49 -12.75 -3.91
CA LEU A 182 2.68 -12.07 -5.20
C LEU A 182 2.00 -12.92 -6.28
N GLU A 183 1.14 -12.27 -7.10
CA GLU A 183 0.43 -12.83 -8.25
C GLU A 183 0.83 -12.12 -9.54
#